data_d16efc52bb6edf59a20219843808352a
#
_entry.id   d16efc52bb6edf59a20219843808352a
#
_cell.length_a   1.000
_cell.length_b   1.000
_cell.length_c   1.000
_cell.angle_alpha   90.00
_cell.angle_beta   90.00
_cell.angle_gamma   90.00
#
_symmetry.space_group_name_H-M   'P 1'
#
loop_
_entity.id
_entity.type
_entity.pdbx_description
1 polymer ?
#
loop_
_entity_poly.entity_id
_entity_poly.type
_entity_poly.pdbx_seq_one_letter_code
_entity_poly.pdbx_strand_id
1 'polypeptide(L)'
;MKRFAAYILIILLPVISSAEEKTSYTKRLTYGAEWGYVCTFFSGYHNNYFSPDGWRVDEKDSGLSHFSNAELNLHLGCDVSDNWNISGYLGLTAIQDTDYCIPVSLRATRYFHENQKGDRWLTFIDLGSGISIKKHPQEILTGKIGTGYRIKLSEHTKLDFIAALRLNYTHSDIIFENTEINYDRINRNNTYGCAISLGVSLSF
;
A
#
# COMPACT_ATOMS: atom_id res chain seq x y z
N MET A 1 -14.70 -11.77 -3.06
CA MET A 1 -14.04 -11.28 -1.83
C MET A 1 -13.74 -12.35 -0.78
N LYS A 2 -14.73 -13.22 -0.34
CA LYS A 2 -14.48 -14.25 0.70
C LYS A 2 -13.35 -15.27 0.38
N ARG A 3 -13.07 -15.55 -0.88
CA ARG A 3 -12.01 -16.49 -1.30
C ARG A 3 -10.59 -15.88 -1.27
N PHE A 4 -10.45 -14.57 -1.45
CA PHE A 4 -9.15 -13.86 -1.38
C PHE A 4 -8.60 -13.79 0.04
N ALA A 5 -9.46 -13.56 1.04
CA ALA A 5 -9.06 -13.55 2.45
C ALA A 5 -8.50 -14.91 2.91
N ALA A 6 -9.04 -16.03 2.37
CA ALA A 6 -8.57 -17.37 2.68
C ALA A 6 -7.16 -17.65 2.15
N TYR A 7 -6.80 -17.14 0.97
CA TYR A 7 -5.46 -17.31 0.39
C TYR A 7 -4.39 -16.50 1.14
N ILE A 8 -4.73 -15.30 1.62
CA ILE A 8 -3.83 -14.48 2.45
C ILE A 8 -3.55 -15.18 3.78
N LEU A 9 -4.57 -15.81 4.38
CA LEU A 9 -4.42 -16.57 5.62
C LEU A 9 -3.53 -17.82 5.44
N ILE A 10 -3.61 -18.51 4.31
CA ILE A 10 -2.81 -19.72 4.00
C ILE A 10 -1.33 -19.35 3.75
N ILE A 11 -1.05 -18.19 3.16
CA ILE A 11 0.33 -17.72 2.94
C ILE A 11 1.00 -17.25 4.25
N LEU A 12 0.21 -16.79 5.22
CA LEU A 12 0.71 -16.36 6.54
C LEU A 12 0.96 -17.54 7.51
N LEU A 13 0.29 -18.68 7.32
CA LEU A 13 0.43 -19.86 8.20
C LEU A 13 1.86 -20.41 8.30
N PRO A 14 2.68 -20.55 7.23
CA PRO A 14 4.05 -21.05 7.37
C PRO A 14 5.00 -20.04 8.03
N VAL A 15 4.66 -18.75 8.03
CA VAL A 15 5.44 -17.70 8.73
C VAL A 15 5.31 -17.82 10.24
N ILE A 16 4.14 -18.29 10.71
CA ILE A 16 3.85 -18.46 12.13
C ILE A 16 4.46 -19.77 12.67
N SER A 17 4.57 -20.82 11.85
CA SER A 17 5.05 -22.14 12.29
C SER A 17 6.58 -22.28 12.38
N SER A 18 7.36 -21.35 11.78
CA SER A 18 8.83 -21.40 11.88
C SER A 18 9.39 -20.63 13.10
N ALA A 19 8.53 -20.22 14.04
CA ALA A 19 8.91 -19.46 15.22
C ALA A 19 9.28 -20.32 16.44
N GLU A 20 9.57 -21.60 16.27
CA GLU A 20 10.04 -22.49 17.35
C GLU A 20 11.57 -22.59 17.40
N GLU A 21 12.25 -21.49 17.67
CA GLU A 21 13.59 -21.54 18.30
C GLU A 21 13.54 -20.80 19.62
N LYS A 22 13.92 -21.54 20.68
CA LYS A 22 13.94 -21.11 22.09
C LYS A 22 14.99 -20.01 22.33
N THR A 23 14.67 -18.79 21.99
CA THR A 23 15.29 -17.61 22.58
C THR A 23 14.23 -16.88 23.39
N SER A 24 14.59 -16.33 24.54
CA SER A 24 13.71 -15.53 25.40
C SER A 24 13.23 -14.28 24.64
N TYR A 25 12.29 -14.48 23.72
CA TYR A 25 11.74 -13.45 22.87
C TYR A 25 10.70 -12.65 23.66
N THR A 26 10.98 -11.39 23.91
CA THR A 26 10.00 -10.48 24.48
C THR A 26 9.28 -9.76 23.32
N LYS A 27 8.01 -10.05 23.10
CA LYS A 27 7.17 -9.32 22.14
C LYS A 27 7.25 -7.82 22.41
N ARG A 28 7.71 -7.06 21.44
CA ARG A 28 7.83 -5.60 21.55
C ARG A 28 6.78 -4.95 20.66
N LEU A 29 5.98 -4.08 21.26
CA LEU A 29 5.12 -3.17 20.53
C LEU A 29 6.01 -2.14 19.82
N THR A 30 5.69 -1.85 18.56
CA THR A 30 6.35 -0.82 17.75
C THR A 30 5.30 0.15 17.24
N TYR A 31 5.59 1.43 17.25
CA TYR A 31 4.73 2.46 16.68
C TYR A 31 5.57 3.57 16.07
N GLY A 32 4.98 4.32 15.16
CA GLY A 32 5.71 5.40 14.51
C GLY A 32 4.98 6.05 13.36
N ALA A 33 5.74 6.83 12.60
CA ALA A 33 5.26 7.53 11.42
C ALA A 33 6.21 7.31 10.25
N GLU A 34 5.64 7.20 9.07
CA GLU A 34 6.36 7.08 7.80
C GLU A 34 5.91 8.21 6.89
N TRP A 35 6.84 8.92 6.33
CA TRP A 35 6.61 9.91 5.29
C TRP A 35 7.34 9.47 4.02
N GLY A 36 6.65 9.57 2.87
CA GLY A 36 7.20 9.14 1.60
C GLY A 36 6.81 10.06 0.45
N TYR A 37 7.58 9.95 -0.61
CA TYR A 37 7.33 10.51 -1.93
C TYR A 37 7.01 9.38 -2.89
N VAL A 38 5.92 9.49 -3.63
CA VAL A 38 5.43 8.48 -4.56
C VAL A 38 5.45 9.08 -5.97
N CYS A 39 6.12 8.39 -6.90
CA CYS A 39 6.16 8.75 -8.31
C CYS A 39 5.50 7.63 -9.12
N THR A 40 4.32 7.89 -9.65
CA THR A 40 3.62 6.99 -10.56
C THR A 40 4.24 7.13 -11.95
N PHE A 41 4.79 6.05 -12.48
CA PHE A 41 5.46 6.02 -13.77
C PHE A 41 4.65 5.32 -14.86
N PHE A 42 3.65 4.54 -14.48
CA PHE A 42 2.77 3.85 -15.41
C PHE A 42 1.35 3.82 -14.88
N SER A 43 0.39 4.09 -15.75
CA SER A 43 -1.04 3.97 -15.45
C SER A 43 -1.80 3.44 -16.64
N GLY A 44 -2.94 2.81 -16.38
CA GLY A 44 -3.85 2.36 -17.42
C GLY A 44 -5.27 2.25 -16.90
N TYR A 45 -6.22 2.32 -17.80
CA TYR A 45 -7.62 2.18 -17.49
C TYR A 45 -8.34 1.32 -18.52
N HIS A 46 -9.48 0.78 -18.11
CA HIS A 46 -10.43 0.10 -18.98
C HIS A 46 -11.84 0.48 -18.56
N ASN A 47 -12.46 1.36 -19.32
CA ASN A 47 -13.80 1.88 -19.11
C ASN A 47 -14.77 1.29 -20.13
N ASN A 48 -15.88 0.73 -19.65
CA ASN A 48 -16.96 0.23 -20.49
C ASN A 48 -18.28 0.72 -19.90
N TYR A 49 -18.97 1.57 -20.63
CA TYR A 49 -20.17 2.26 -20.15
C TYR A 49 -21.13 2.58 -21.27
N PHE A 50 -22.37 2.96 -20.92
CA PHE A 50 -23.33 3.54 -21.84
C PHE A 50 -23.31 5.07 -21.74
N SER A 51 -23.07 5.75 -22.87
CA SER A 51 -23.13 7.21 -22.94
C SER A 51 -24.55 7.74 -22.62
N PRO A 52 -24.70 9.03 -22.30
CA PRO A 52 -26.01 9.64 -22.10
C PRO A 52 -26.93 9.42 -23.32
N ASP A 53 -26.39 9.37 -24.53
CA ASP A 53 -27.12 9.16 -25.80
C ASP A 53 -27.48 7.69 -26.06
N GLY A 54 -27.12 6.75 -25.19
CA GLY A 54 -27.51 5.35 -25.22
C GLY A 54 -26.59 4.40 -25.99
N TRP A 55 -25.47 4.86 -26.53
CA TRP A 55 -24.48 4.00 -27.18
C TRP A 55 -23.45 3.47 -26.22
N ARG A 56 -22.90 2.30 -26.49
CA ARG A 56 -21.89 1.66 -25.69
C ARG A 56 -20.51 2.17 -26.08
N VAL A 57 -19.76 2.62 -25.08
CA VAL A 57 -18.37 3.03 -25.18
C VAL A 57 -17.51 1.98 -24.50
N ASP A 58 -16.45 1.52 -25.15
CA ASP A 58 -15.46 0.60 -24.60
C ASP A 58 -14.06 1.15 -24.89
N GLU A 59 -13.47 1.79 -23.88
CA GLU A 59 -12.19 2.48 -23.96
C GLU A 59 -11.16 1.79 -23.08
N LYS A 60 -10.00 1.54 -23.69
CA LYS A 60 -8.85 1.00 -22.98
C LYS A 60 -7.60 1.75 -23.41
N ASP A 61 -6.90 2.30 -22.44
CA ASP A 61 -5.61 2.93 -22.69
C ASP A 61 -4.64 2.62 -21.55
N SER A 62 -3.33 2.66 -21.87
CA SER A 62 -2.27 2.49 -20.90
C SER A 62 -0.99 3.13 -21.40
N GLY A 63 -0.25 3.77 -20.51
CA GLY A 63 0.96 4.48 -20.89
C GLY A 63 1.79 4.95 -19.72
N LEU A 64 2.88 5.63 -20.06
CA LEU A 64 3.72 6.29 -19.07
C LEU A 64 2.95 7.45 -18.45
N SER A 65 2.99 7.51 -17.14
CA SER A 65 2.39 8.56 -16.32
C SER A 65 3.48 9.28 -15.55
N HIS A 66 3.32 10.57 -15.31
CA HIS A 66 4.26 11.38 -14.53
C HIS A 66 3.52 12.10 -13.41
N PHE A 67 2.90 11.31 -12.54
CA PHE A 67 2.20 11.84 -11.39
C PHE A 67 3.02 11.60 -10.12
N SER A 68 3.17 12.65 -9.30
CA SER A 68 3.96 12.59 -8.08
C SER A 68 3.17 13.14 -6.91
N ASN A 69 3.22 12.45 -5.77
CA ASN A 69 2.58 12.89 -4.55
C ASN A 69 3.40 12.54 -3.30
N ALA A 70 2.96 13.06 -2.17
CA ALA A 70 3.43 12.67 -0.86
C ALA A 70 2.48 11.64 -0.23
N GLU A 71 3.00 10.77 0.63
CA GLU A 71 2.22 9.94 1.52
C GLU A 71 2.69 10.12 2.96
N LEU A 72 1.74 10.10 3.89
CA LEU A 72 1.98 10.12 5.31
C LEU A 72 1.24 8.96 5.94
N ASN A 73 1.95 8.12 6.68
CA ASN A 73 1.37 6.96 7.34
C ASN A 73 1.75 6.95 8.83
N LEU A 74 0.81 6.57 9.66
CA LEU A 74 1.05 6.17 11.04
C LEU A 74 1.02 4.64 11.10
N HIS A 75 1.86 4.05 11.92
CA HIS A 75 1.88 2.59 12.08
C HIS A 75 1.91 2.16 13.54
N LEU A 76 1.27 1.01 13.77
CA LEU A 76 1.31 0.27 15.02
C LEU A 76 1.56 -1.20 14.69
N GLY A 77 2.54 -1.81 15.35
CA GLY A 77 2.91 -3.19 15.07
C GLY A 77 3.51 -3.91 16.25
N CYS A 78 3.90 -5.12 16.02
CA CYS A 78 4.68 -5.88 16.98
C CYS A 78 5.76 -6.71 16.28
N ASP A 79 6.89 -6.85 16.95
CA ASP A 79 7.91 -7.80 16.55
C ASP A 79 7.39 -9.21 16.91
N VAL A 80 7.16 -10.08 15.93
CA VAL A 80 6.74 -11.48 16.12
C VAL A 80 7.93 -12.42 16.30
N SER A 81 9.10 -11.99 15.86
CA SER A 81 10.40 -12.61 16.12
C SER A 81 11.50 -11.53 16.01
N ASP A 82 12.73 -11.93 16.27
CA ASP A 82 13.89 -11.04 16.17
C ASP A 82 14.09 -10.45 14.77
N ASN A 83 13.61 -11.19 13.76
CA ASN A 83 13.77 -10.84 12.36
C ASN A 83 12.45 -10.47 11.65
N TRP A 84 11.30 -10.56 12.33
CA TRP A 84 10.01 -10.28 11.73
C TRP A 84 9.17 -9.32 12.56
N ASN A 85 8.61 -8.34 11.88
CA ASN A 85 7.64 -7.40 12.41
C ASN A 85 6.36 -7.43 11.56
N ILE A 86 5.21 -7.36 12.21
CA ILE A 86 3.91 -7.18 11.56
C ILE A 86 3.31 -5.90 12.08
N SER A 87 2.95 -4.99 11.17
CA SER A 87 2.43 -3.66 11.49
C SER A 87 1.20 -3.31 10.67
N GLY A 88 0.20 -2.71 11.32
CA GLY A 88 -0.90 -2.03 10.66
C GLY A 88 -0.52 -0.58 10.37
N TYR A 89 -0.90 -0.09 9.21
CA TYR A 89 -0.67 1.28 8.73
C TYR A 89 -2.01 1.97 8.47
N LEU A 90 -2.07 3.24 8.83
CA LEU A 90 -3.17 4.15 8.51
C LEU A 90 -2.55 5.44 7.98
N GLY A 91 -2.99 5.91 6.81
CA GLY A 91 -2.32 7.05 6.20
C GLY A 91 -3.21 7.98 5.39
N LEU A 92 -2.54 8.92 4.75
CA LEU A 92 -3.08 9.84 3.75
C LEU A 92 -2.16 9.81 2.54
N THR A 93 -2.71 9.67 1.36
CA THR A 93 -1.97 9.70 0.09
C THR A 93 -2.89 10.16 -1.03
N ALA A 94 -2.32 10.54 -2.18
CA ALA A 94 -3.08 10.70 -3.41
C ALA A 94 -2.68 9.61 -4.41
N ILE A 95 -3.61 9.18 -5.27
CA ILE A 95 -3.38 8.13 -6.26
C ILE A 95 -3.28 8.72 -7.66
N GLN A 96 -4.05 9.76 -7.92
CA GLN A 96 -4.04 10.57 -9.13
C GLN A 96 -4.12 12.04 -8.73
N ASP A 97 -4.06 12.96 -9.69
CA ASP A 97 -3.97 14.40 -9.45
C ASP A 97 -4.93 14.97 -8.38
N THR A 98 -6.10 14.37 -8.25
CA THR A 98 -7.15 14.86 -7.33
C THR A 98 -7.68 13.79 -6.38
N ASP A 99 -7.18 12.54 -6.46
CA ASP A 99 -7.74 11.41 -5.75
C ASP A 99 -7.03 11.15 -4.42
N TYR A 100 -7.33 11.98 -3.43
CA TYR A 100 -6.89 11.75 -2.05
C TYR A 100 -7.62 10.55 -1.47
N CYS A 101 -6.86 9.71 -0.75
CA CYS A 101 -7.42 8.54 -0.08
C CYS A 101 -6.81 8.32 1.30
N ILE A 102 -7.56 7.59 2.12
CA ILE A 102 -7.14 7.09 3.41
C ILE A 102 -6.87 5.58 3.26
N PRO A 103 -5.61 5.17 3.03
CA PRO A 103 -5.25 3.77 2.99
C PRO A 103 -5.16 3.19 4.40
N VAL A 104 -5.60 1.94 4.52
CA VAL A 104 -5.36 1.06 5.66
C VAL A 104 -4.66 -0.18 5.14
N SER A 105 -3.50 -0.51 5.68
CA SER A 105 -2.73 -1.65 5.21
C SER A 105 -2.08 -2.46 6.31
N LEU A 106 -1.69 -3.68 5.98
CA LEU A 106 -0.93 -4.58 6.82
C LEU A 106 0.41 -4.86 6.15
N ARG A 107 1.48 -4.62 6.90
CA ARG A 107 2.86 -4.83 6.45
C ARG A 107 3.53 -5.93 7.23
N ALA A 108 4.15 -6.88 6.53
CA ALA A 108 5.10 -7.83 7.07
C ALA A 108 6.51 -7.40 6.67
N THR A 109 7.37 -7.15 7.67
CA THR A 109 8.76 -6.71 7.48
C THR A 109 9.70 -7.78 7.97
N ARG A 110 10.69 -8.14 7.15
CA ARG A 110 11.79 -9.01 7.50
C ARG A 110 13.09 -8.22 7.60
N TYR A 111 13.80 -8.40 8.70
CA TYR A 111 15.11 -7.80 8.96
C TYR A 111 16.23 -8.82 8.72
N PHE A 112 17.34 -8.32 8.16
CA PHE A 112 18.52 -9.13 7.85
C PHE A 112 19.69 -8.60 8.66
N HIS A 113 20.17 -9.31 9.60
CA HIS A 113 21.48 -9.22 10.28
C HIS A 113 21.46 -10.05 11.55
N GLU A 114 22.63 -10.58 11.94
CA GLU A 114 22.78 -11.41 13.15
C GLU A 114 22.71 -10.59 14.46
N ASN A 115 23.02 -9.29 14.39
CA ASN A 115 22.94 -8.39 15.55
C ASN A 115 21.63 -7.60 15.59
N GLN A 116 20.70 -8.06 16.43
CA GLN A 116 19.40 -7.42 16.66
C GLN A 116 19.47 -5.96 17.14
N LYS A 117 20.61 -5.53 17.64
CA LYS A 117 20.82 -4.21 18.27
C LYS A 117 21.45 -3.17 17.35
N GLY A 118 21.85 -3.54 16.13
CA GLY A 118 22.54 -2.66 15.18
C GLY A 118 21.70 -2.22 14.01
N ASP A 119 22.38 -1.50 13.12
CA ASP A 119 21.84 -1.12 11.81
C ASP A 119 21.66 -2.36 10.94
N ARG A 120 20.59 -2.39 10.13
CA ARG A 120 20.24 -3.59 9.38
C ARG A 120 19.41 -3.31 8.12
N TRP A 121 19.58 -4.17 7.12
CA TRP A 121 18.71 -4.19 5.97
C TRP A 121 17.33 -4.75 6.32
N LEU A 122 16.33 -4.31 5.61
CA LEU A 122 14.98 -4.81 5.71
C LEU A 122 14.35 -5.01 4.32
N THR A 123 13.41 -5.95 4.24
CA THR A 123 12.47 -6.07 3.12
C THR A 123 11.06 -6.19 3.66
N PHE A 124 10.08 -5.79 2.87
CA PHE A 124 8.69 -5.86 3.31
C PHE A 124 7.73 -6.10 2.16
N ILE A 125 6.57 -6.63 2.53
CA ILE A 125 5.37 -6.68 1.71
C ILE A 125 4.26 -5.99 2.50
N ASP A 126 3.51 -5.12 1.82
CA ASP A 126 2.44 -4.32 2.38
C ASP A 126 1.21 -4.49 1.48
N LEU A 127 0.09 -4.87 2.06
CA LEU A 127 -1.18 -5.05 1.36
C LEU A 127 -2.26 -4.29 2.10
N GLY A 128 -3.05 -3.53 1.36
CA GLY A 128 -4.07 -2.71 1.95
C GLY A 128 -5.19 -2.34 1.01
N SER A 129 -6.18 -1.71 1.59
CA SER A 129 -7.26 -1.06 0.89
C SER A 129 -7.43 0.35 1.43
N GLY A 130 -8.14 1.20 0.70
CA GLY A 130 -8.41 2.56 1.12
C GLY A 130 -9.74 3.04 0.55
N ILE A 131 -10.16 4.18 1.06
CA ILE A 131 -11.36 4.85 0.60
C ILE A 131 -10.95 6.22 0.10
N SER A 132 -11.40 6.60 -1.11
CA SER A 132 -11.15 7.94 -1.65
C SER A 132 -11.96 8.98 -0.87
N ILE A 133 -11.35 10.17 -0.69
CA ILE A 133 -12.01 11.32 -0.05
C ILE A 133 -12.72 12.12 -1.15
N LYS A 134 -13.78 11.55 -1.72
CA LYS A 134 -14.59 12.17 -2.77
C LYS A 134 -16.07 12.16 -2.39
N LYS A 135 -16.88 12.89 -3.16
CA LYS A 135 -18.35 12.89 -3.01
C LYS A 135 -18.95 11.48 -3.16
N HIS A 136 -18.36 10.66 -4.03
CA HIS A 136 -18.67 9.24 -4.19
C HIS A 136 -17.42 8.42 -3.83
N PRO A 137 -17.31 7.94 -2.57
CA PRO A 137 -16.15 7.19 -2.11
C PRO A 137 -15.95 5.91 -2.92
N GLN A 138 -14.76 5.71 -3.44
CA GLN A 138 -14.37 4.53 -4.20
C GLN A 138 -13.41 3.67 -3.40
N GLU A 139 -13.54 2.36 -3.53
CA GLU A 139 -12.60 1.42 -2.95
C GLU A 139 -11.30 1.40 -3.76
N ILE A 140 -10.20 1.39 -3.04
CA ILE A 140 -8.85 1.37 -3.60
C ILE A 140 -8.13 0.17 -3.00
N LEU A 141 -7.57 -0.66 -3.85
CA LEU A 141 -6.66 -1.72 -3.44
C LEU A 141 -5.23 -1.26 -3.68
N THR A 142 -4.35 -1.43 -2.68
CA THR A 142 -2.94 -1.07 -2.78
C THR A 142 -2.06 -2.22 -2.33
N GLY A 143 -0.94 -2.39 -3.02
CA GLY A 143 0.11 -3.32 -2.65
C GLY A 143 1.47 -2.66 -2.79
N LYS A 144 2.39 -2.90 -1.86
CA LYS A 144 3.77 -2.45 -1.93
C LYS A 144 4.71 -3.63 -1.66
N ILE A 145 5.80 -3.68 -2.39
CA ILE A 145 6.94 -4.52 -2.08
C ILE A 145 8.18 -3.64 -2.06
N GLY A 146 8.98 -3.76 -1.02
CA GLY A 146 10.10 -2.84 -0.86
C GLY A 146 11.23 -3.38 -0.04
N THR A 147 12.29 -2.57 -0.02
CA THR A 147 13.49 -2.77 0.78
C THR A 147 13.86 -1.48 1.48
N GLY A 148 14.70 -1.55 2.48
CA GLY A 148 15.18 -0.39 3.19
C GLY A 148 16.38 -0.69 4.07
N TYR A 149 16.86 0.36 4.69
CA TYR A 149 17.96 0.29 5.64
C TYR A 149 17.56 0.98 6.94
N ARG A 150 17.63 0.25 8.03
CA ARG A 150 17.33 0.70 9.39
C ARG A 150 18.59 1.19 10.07
N ILE A 151 18.55 2.40 10.60
CA ILE A 151 19.56 2.99 11.47
C ILE A 151 19.00 3.05 12.89
N LYS A 152 19.74 2.53 13.85
CA LYS A 152 19.39 2.64 15.26
C LYS A 152 19.88 3.97 15.81
N LEU A 153 18.96 4.90 16.10
CA LEU A 153 19.30 6.18 16.70
C LEU A 153 19.47 6.09 18.22
N SER A 154 18.64 5.25 18.88
CA SER A 154 18.74 4.99 20.33
C SER A 154 18.23 3.58 20.64
N GLU A 155 18.12 3.22 21.94
CA GLU A 155 17.56 1.92 22.33
C GLU A 155 16.10 1.75 21.89
N HIS A 156 15.35 2.84 21.82
CA HIS A 156 13.92 2.83 21.50
C HIS A 156 13.59 3.49 20.15
N THR A 157 14.51 4.26 19.56
CA THR A 157 14.25 5.03 18.34
C THR A 157 15.03 4.47 17.16
N LYS A 158 14.32 4.19 16.06
CA LYS A 158 14.86 3.64 14.83
C LYS A 158 14.40 4.48 13.65
N LEU A 159 15.30 4.70 12.70
CA LEU A 159 15.06 5.43 11.46
C LEU A 159 15.24 4.47 10.28
N ASP A 160 14.22 4.32 9.45
CA ASP A 160 14.27 3.49 8.26
C ASP A 160 14.24 4.35 7.01
N PHE A 161 15.19 4.13 6.10
CA PHE A 161 15.12 4.61 4.72
C PHE A 161 14.51 3.52 3.86
N ILE A 162 13.48 3.85 3.10
CA ILE A 162 12.62 2.87 2.42
C ILE A 162 12.53 3.19 0.95
N ALA A 163 12.64 2.16 0.11
CA ALA A 163 12.32 2.21 -1.31
C ALA A 163 11.37 1.07 -1.67
N ALA A 164 10.30 1.36 -2.40
CA ALA A 164 9.30 0.36 -2.75
C ALA A 164 8.72 0.55 -4.16
N LEU A 165 8.27 -0.56 -4.74
CA LEU A 165 7.32 -0.58 -5.84
C LEU A 165 5.91 -0.64 -5.27
N ARG A 166 5.03 0.21 -5.77
CA ARG A 166 3.63 0.30 -5.37
C ARG A 166 2.73 0.00 -6.56
N LEU A 167 1.72 -0.82 -6.31
CA LEU A 167 0.64 -1.12 -7.24
C LEU A 167 -0.66 -0.58 -6.64
N ASN A 168 -1.43 0.13 -7.44
CA ASN A 168 -2.75 0.62 -7.08
C ASN A 168 -3.78 0.10 -8.06
N TYR A 169 -4.96 -0.23 -7.56
CA TYR A 169 -6.12 -0.58 -8.34
C TYR A 169 -7.34 0.14 -7.77
N THR A 170 -8.08 0.82 -8.62
CA THR A 170 -9.27 1.59 -8.23
C THR A 170 -10.31 1.59 -9.32
N HIS A 171 -11.49 2.10 -9.00
CA HIS A 171 -12.57 2.37 -9.93
C HIS A 171 -12.72 3.89 -10.06
N SER A 172 -12.15 4.49 -11.13
CA SER A 172 -12.20 5.94 -11.35
C SER A 172 -13.56 6.38 -11.87
N ASP A 173 -13.97 7.60 -11.54
CA ASP A 173 -15.18 8.20 -12.11
C ASP A 173 -15.02 8.39 -13.62
N ILE A 174 -16.05 8.08 -14.38
CA ILE A 174 -16.06 8.25 -15.82
C ILE A 174 -16.77 9.57 -16.13
N ILE A 175 -16.06 10.48 -16.81
CA ILE A 175 -16.57 11.79 -17.24
C ILE A 175 -16.72 11.76 -18.75
N PHE A 176 -17.92 12.01 -19.24
CA PHE A 176 -18.24 12.15 -20.65
C PHE A 176 -18.80 13.57 -20.89
N GLU A 177 -18.17 14.35 -21.76
CA GLU A 177 -18.55 15.73 -22.08
C GLU A 177 -18.84 16.61 -20.86
N ASN A 178 -17.95 16.59 -19.85
CA ASN A 178 -18.07 17.26 -18.56
C ASN A 178 -19.24 16.79 -17.66
N THR A 179 -19.82 15.65 -17.95
CA THR A 179 -20.89 15.04 -17.14
C THR A 179 -20.41 13.71 -16.59
N GLU A 180 -20.57 13.51 -15.29
CA GLU A 180 -20.24 12.24 -14.63
C GLU A 180 -21.28 11.18 -15.04
N ILE A 181 -20.82 10.00 -15.48
CA ILE A 181 -21.68 8.88 -15.86
C ILE A 181 -22.20 8.19 -14.60
N ASN A 182 -23.50 7.98 -14.52
CA ASN A 182 -24.13 7.26 -13.43
C ASN A 182 -23.64 5.80 -13.35
N TYR A 183 -23.47 5.26 -12.15
CA TYR A 183 -22.96 3.92 -11.90
C TYR A 183 -23.78 2.80 -12.54
N ASP A 184 -25.10 2.96 -12.66
CA ASP A 184 -26.01 2.03 -13.34
C ASP A 184 -25.74 1.89 -14.84
N ARG A 185 -25.03 2.83 -15.44
CA ARG A 185 -24.60 2.80 -16.85
C ARG A 185 -23.17 2.30 -17.05
N ILE A 186 -22.44 2.01 -15.97
CA ILE A 186 -21.04 1.59 -16.00
C ILE A 186 -20.98 0.06 -15.86
N ASN A 187 -20.47 -0.61 -16.90
CA ASN A 187 -20.19 -2.03 -16.85
C ASN A 187 -18.80 -2.33 -16.29
N ARG A 188 -17.84 -1.43 -16.53
CA ARG A 188 -16.45 -1.55 -16.06
C ARG A 188 -15.79 -0.17 -16.01
N ASN A 189 -15.03 0.07 -14.94
CA ASN A 189 -14.24 1.30 -14.76
C ASN A 189 -12.96 0.98 -13.97
N ASN A 190 -12.16 0.07 -14.46
CA ASN A 190 -10.94 -0.37 -13.80
C ASN A 190 -9.78 0.57 -14.12
N THR A 191 -9.12 1.11 -13.11
CA THR A 191 -7.90 1.89 -13.24
C THR A 191 -6.79 1.25 -12.41
N TYR A 192 -5.60 1.16 -12.96
CA TYR A 192 -4.43 0.62 -12.29
C TYR A 192 -3.23 1.52 -12.49
N GLY A 193 -2.35 1.53 -11.51
CA GLY A 193 -1.12 2.33 -11.54
C GLY A 193 0.04 1.61 -10.90
N CYS A 194 1.24 1.85 -11.47
CA CYS A 194 2.51 1.41 -10.90
C CYS A 194 3.34 2.64 -10.52
N ALA A 195 3.88 2.63 -9.31
CA ALA A 195 4.65 3.75 -8.78
C ALA A 195 5.91 3.26 -8.05
N ILE A 196 6.91 4.13 -7.99
CA ILE A 196 8.05 4.00 -7.09
C ILE A 196 7.79 4.92 -5.88
N SER A 197 8.03 4.40 -4.69
CA SER A 197 7.91 5.14 -3.44
C SER A 197 9.27 5.18 -2.75
N LEU A 198 9.67 6.37 -2.31
CA LEU A 198 10.86 6.60 -1.46
C LEU A 198 10.39 7.25 -0.17
N GLY A 199 10.82 6.74 0.96
CA GLY A 199 10.32 7.23 2.24
C GLY A 199 11.30 7.10 3.39
N VAL A 200 10.92 7.74 4.48
CA VAL A 200 11.59 7.69 5.76
C VAL A 200 10.57 7.34 6.83
N SER A 201 10.88 6.36 7.67
CA SER A 201 10.02 5.94 8.77
C SER A 201 10.76 6.09 10.09
N LEU A 202 10.10 6.70 11.06
CA LEU A 202 10.56 6.81 12.44
C LEU A 202 9.72 5.89 13.31
N SER A 203 10.39 4.97 14.03
CA SER A 203 9.75 3.96 14.88
C SER A 203 10.30 4.00 16.31
N PHE A 204 9.40 3.73 17.25
CA PHE A 204 9.68 3.69 18.69
C PHE A 204 9.31 2.35 19.29
#